data_2bc7ecc2e10f375b8c2a484404daaa7b
#
_entry.id   2bc7ecc2e10f375b8c2a484404daaa7b
#
_cell.length_a   1.000
_cell.length_b   1.000
_cell.length_c   1.000
_cell.angle_alpha   90.00
_cell.angle_beta   90.00
_cell.angle_gamma   90.00
#
_symmetry.space_group_name_H-M   'P 1'
#
loop_
_entity.id
_entity.type
_entity.pdbx_description
1 polymer ?
#
loop_
_entity_poly.entity_id
_entity_poly.type
_entity_poly.pdbx_seq_one_letter_code
_entity_poly.pdbx_strand_id
1 'polypeptide(L)'
;MLMVVRNNYYWLDDSSKAGFIANGDIVEVVKIKETIERYGFRFAKASVQMVDYPDEKELEVILLLETLTSESPAITYEQYQQLYKEVGLDYKGQKEINKKIKEDEFFNALQIKFAYAITCHKSQGGQWENVFVDLGYFTEDMLDKSYLRWLYTALTRASQKLYLINFKEGFFKD
;
A
#
# COMPACT_ATOMS: atom_id res chain seq x y z
N MET A 1 0.20 -10.88 -0.41
CA MET A 1 0.55 -9.71 0.41
C MET A 1 0.45 -8.45 -0.43
N LEU A 2 -0.31 -7.48 0.04
CA LEU A 2 -0.48 -6.18 -0.60
C LEU A 2 -0.22 -5.08 0.42
N MET A 3 0.32 -3.95 -0.02
CA MET A 3 0.49 -2.75 0.79
C MET A 3 -0.59 -1.74 0.39
N VAL A 4 -1.28 -1.20 1.36
CA VAL A 4 -2.20 -0.08 1.17
C VAL A 4 -1.38 1.19 0.95
N VAL A 5 -1.73 1.98 -0.07
CA VAL A 5 -0.95 3.16 -0.47
C VAL A 5 -1.67 4.49 -0.23
N ARG A 6 -2.83 4.44 0.41
CA ARG A 6 -3.60 5.61 0.81
C ARG A 6 -4.41 5.29 2.07
N ASN A 7 -4.45 6.22 3.03
CA ASN A 7 -5.30 6.08 4.23
C ASN A 7 -6.76 5.85 3.84
N ASN A 8 -7.40 4.92 4.53
CA ASN A 8 -8.80 4.58 4.32
C ASN A 8 -9.53 4.48 5.67
N TYR A 9 -10.63 5.24 5.79
CA TYR A 9 -11.43 5.36 7.01
C TYR A 9 -12.81 4.70 6.87
N TYR A 10 -13.02 3.95 5.77
CA TYR A 10 -14.34 3.42 5.42
C TYR A 10 -14.53 1.97 5.87
N TRP A 11 -13.50 1.13 5.75
CA TRP A 11 -13.62 -0.31 5.90
C TRP A 11 -13.54 -0.82 7.34
N LEU A 12 -13.06 -0.02 8.27
CA LEU A 12 -13.02 -0.35 9.70
C LEU A 12 -14.09 0.42 10.45
N ASP A 13 -14.69 -0.24 11.43
CA ASP A 13 -15.63 0.37 12.36
C ASP A 13 -14.92 0.83 13.65
N ASP A 14 -15.65 1.54 14.50
CA ASP A 14 -15.13 2.09 15.76
C ASP A 14 -14.67 1.01 16.75
N SER A 15 -14.98 -0.27 16.54
CA SER A 15 -14.56 -1.38 17.38
C SER A 15 -13.19 -1.94 17.02
N SER A 16 -12.66 -1.60 15.84
CA SER A 16 -11.34 -2.04 15.39
C SER A 16 -10.24 -1.37 16.20
N LYS A 17 -9.26 -2.15 16.63
CA LYS A 17 -8.06 -1.64 17.32
C LYS A 17 -7.19 -0.77 16.42
N ALA A 18 -7.24 -0.99 15.10
CA ALA A 18 -6.51 -0.20 14.13
C ALA A 18 -7.14 1.19 13.90
N GLY A 19 -8.46 1.35 14.09
CA GLY A 19 -9.21 2.58 13.90
C GLY A 19 -9.37 2.99 12.43
N PHE A 20 -8.36 2.85 11.60
CA PHE A 20 -8.40 3.06 10.14
C PHE A 20 -7.27 2.28 9.48
N ILE A 21 -7.38 2.05 8.17
CA ILE A 21 -6.31 1.41 7.38
C ILE A 21 -5.35 2.50 6.91
N ALA A 22 -4.10 2.45 7.37
CA ALA A 22 -3.10 3.46 7.08
C ALA A 22 -2.36 3.21 5.75
N ASN A 23 -1.83 4.28 5.16
CA ASN A 23 -0.85 4.15 4.09
C ASN A 23 0.43 3.49 4.64
N GLY A 24 0.76 2.34 4.09
CA GLY A 24 1.87 1.49 4.54
C GLY A 24 1.43 0.18 5.19
N ASP A 25 0.18 0.08 5.64
CA ASP A 25 -0.35 -1.16 6.20
C ASP A 25 -0.27 -2.29 5.17
N ILE A 26 0.07 -3.48 5.67
CA ILE A 26 0.14 -4.70 4.87
C ILE A 26 -1.10 -5.53 5.12
N VAL A 27 -1.72 -5.98 4.04
CA VAL A 27 -2.84 -6.92 4.09
C VAL A 27 -2.50 -8.19 3.33
N GLU A 28 -2.92 -9.31 3.87
CA GLU A 28 -2.92 -10.59 3.18
C GLU A 28 -4.27 -10.81 2.50
N VAL A 29 -4.27 -11.12 1.21
CA VAL A 29 -5.49 -11.51 0.50
C VAL A 29 -5.79 -12.96 0.83
N VAL A 30 -6.84 -13.18 1.61
CA VAL A 30 -7.31 -14.50 1.99
C VAL A 30 -8.10 -15.14 0.85
N LYS A 31 -9.01 -14.37 0.25
CA LYS A 31 -9.86 -14.84 -0.85
C LYS A 31 -10.26 -13.70 -1.77
N ILE A 32 -10.16 -13.93 -3.07
CA ILE A 32 -10.80 -13.09 -4.10
C ILE A 32 -12.17 -13.70 -4.39
N LYS A 33 -13.22 -12.91 -4.26
CA LYS A 33 -14.61 -13.34 -4.48
C LYS A 33 -15.08 -13.06 -5.89
N GLU A 34 -14.77 -11.85 -6.38
CA GLU A 34 -15.27 -11.36 -7.66
C GLU A 34 -14.32 -10.30 -8.22
N THR A 35 -14.21 -10.23 -9.53
CA THR A 35 -13.57 -9.13 -10.25
C THR A 35 -14.65 -8.35 -10.99
N ILE A 36 -14.65 -7.04 -10.86
CA ILE A 36 -15.71 -6.13 -11.32
C ILE A 36 -15.07 -5.03 -12.18
N GLU A 37 -15.59 -4.84 -13.39
CA GLU A 37 -15.29 -3.65 -14.21
C GLU A 37 -16.44 -2.65 -14.07
N ARG A 38 -16.13 -1.47 -13.50
CA ARG A 38 -17.12 -0.42 -13.25
C ARG A 38 -16.48 0.95 -13.23
N TYR A 39 -17.19 1.97 -13.64
CA TYR A 39 -16.72 3.36 -13.64
C TYR A 39 -15.44 3.61 -14.46
N GLY A 40 -15.12 2.69 -15.40
CA GLY A 40 -13.87 2.73 -16.17
C GLY A 40 -12.65 2.21 -15.41
N PHE A 41 -12.86 1.50 -14.29
CA PHE A 41 -11.82 0.88 -13.46
C PHE A 41 -12.12 -0.59 -13.20
N ARG A 42 -11.06 -1.33 -12.87
CA ARG A 42 -11.16 -2.73 -12.43
C ARG A 42 -11.04 -2.81 -10.92
N PHE A 43 -11.93 -3.55 -10.33
CA PHE A 43 -11.98 -3.79 -8.89
C PHE A 43 -11.96 -5.28 -8.60
N ALA A 44 -11.56 -5.64 -7.39
CA ALA A 44 -11.78 -6.99 -6.87
C ALA A 44 -12.45 -6.89 -5.50
N LYS A 45 -13.54 -7.65 -5.33
CA LYS A 45 -14.12 -7.90 -4.01
C LYS A 45 -13.35 -9.03 -3.35
N ALA A 46 -12.79 -8.78 -2.18
CA ALA A 46 -11.89 -9.70 -1.51
C ALA A 46 -12.08 -9.71 0.01
N SER A 47 -11.77 -10.86 0.62
CA SER A 47 -11.51 -10.96 2.05
C SER A 47 -10.01 -10.75 2.27
N VAL A 48 -9.65 -9.85 3.16
CA VAL A 48 -8.27 -9.55 3.54
C VAL A 48 -8.08 -9.62 5.05
N GLN A 49 -6.87 -10.00 5.48
CA GLN A 49 -6.43 -9.96 6.87
C GLN A 49 -5.37 -8.89 7.03
N MET A 50 -5.50 -8.01 8.01
CA MET A 50 -4.45 -7.06 8.37
C MET A 50 -3.30 -7.79 9.07
N VAL A 51 -2.08 -7.66 8.56
CA VAL A 51 -0.90 -8.40 9.06
C VAL A 51 -0.52 -7.97 10.48
N ASP A 52 -0.63 -6.68 10.76
CA ASP A 52 -0.29 -6.12 12.08
C ASP A 52 -1.40 -6.33 13.14
N TYR A 53 -2.57 -6.83 12.71
CA TYR A 53 -3.72 -7.10 13.57
C TYR A 53 -4.28 -8.51 13.30
N PRO A 54 -3.49 -9.58 13.57
CA PRO A 54 -3.88 -10.95 13.21
C PRO A 54 -5.09 -11.48 14.01
N ASP A 55 -5.38 -10.87 15.16
CA ASP A 55 -6.52 -11.25 16.02
C ASP A 55 -7.84 -10.59 15.59
N GLU A 56 -7.78 -9.62 14.67
CA GLU A 56 -8.99 -9.01 14.12
C GLU A 56 -9.62 -9.92 13.05
N LYS A 57 -10.90 -9.70 12.81
CA LYS A 57 -11.65 -10.44 11.78
C LYS A 57 -11.15 -10.05 10.39
N GLU A 58 -11.25 -11.01 9.46
CA GLU A 58 -11.09 -10.71 8.04
C GLU A 58 -12.05 -9.59 7.62
N LEU A 59 -11.52 -8.67 6.81
CA LEU A 59 -12.28 -7.55 6.25
C LEU A 59 -12.74 -7.88 4.85
N GLU A 60 -14.02 -7.65 4.59
CA GLU A 60 -14.57 -7.66 3.25
C GLU A 60 -14.37 -6.29 2.61
N VAL A 61 -13.54 -6.21 1.59
CA VAL A 61 -13.14 -4.93 0.98
C VAL A 61 -13.25 -4.94 -0.54
N ILE A 62 -13.32 -3.76 -1.12
CA ILE A 62 -13.09 -3.56 -2.56
C ILE A 62 -11.63 -3.10 -2.75
N LEU A 63 -10.91 -3.78 -3.62
CA LEU A 63 -9.54 -3.45 -4.04
C LEU A 63 -9.58 -2.78 -5.40
N LEU A 64 -8.86 -1.67 -5.57
CA LEU A 64 -8.69 -1.00 -6.86
C LEU A 64 -7.45 -1.55 -7.58
N LEU A 65 -7.67 -2.29 -8.68
CA LEU A 65 -6.61 -3.06 -9.34
C LEU A 65 -5.68 -2.22 -10.22
N GLU A 66 -6.12 -1.06 -10.72
CA GLU A 66 -5.26 -0.16 -11.53
C GLU A 66 -3.99 0.23 -10.80
N THR A 67 -4.07 0.40 -9.46
CA THR A 67 -2.91 0.82 -8.67
C THR A 67 -1.81 -0.24 -8.59
N LEU A 68 -2.13 -1.53 -8.81
CA LEU A 68 -1.13 -2.62 -8.80
C LEU A 68 -0.10 -2.48 -9.92
N THR A 69 -0.53 -2.07 -11.11
CA THR A 69 0.31 -2.00 -12.32
C THR A 69 0.72 -0.58 -12.69
N SER A 70 0.14 0.43 -12.06
CA SER A 70 0.49 1.84 -12.28
C SER A 70 1.90 2.14 -11.76
N GLU A 71 2.66 3.00 -12.45
CA GLU A 71 3.93 3.55 -11.94
C GLU A 71 3.70 4.56 -10.82
N SER A 72 2.55 5.24 -10.82
CA SER A 72 2.15 6.15 -9.75
C SER A 72 1.96 5.42 -8.41
N PRO A 73 2.29 6.07 -7.29
CA PRO A 73 2.07 5.49 -5.95
C PRO A 73 0.60 5.17 -5.66
N ALA A 74 -0.32 5.99 -6.18
CA ALA A 74 -1.77 5.88 -6.04
C ALA A 74 -2.43 6.29 -7.37
N ILE A 75 -3.76 6.31 -7.47
CA ILE A 75 -4.45 6.86 -8.64
C ILE A 75 -4.13 8.35 -8.79
N THR A 76 -4.05 8.80 -10.05
CA THR A 76 -3.81 10.22 -10.37
C THR A 76 -5.01 11.09 -10.00
N TYR A 77 -4.80 12.40 -9.99
CA TYR A 77 -5.89 13.34 -9.74
C TYR A 77 -7.02 13.21 -10.78
N GLU A 78 -6.66 13.03 -12.05
CA GLU A 78 -7.61 12.85 -13.15
C GLU A 78 -8.44 11.58 -12.97
N GLN A 79 -7.79 10.47 -12.61
CA GLN A 79 -8.47 9.20 -12.30
C GLN A 79 -9.40 9.33 -11.10
N TYR A 80 -8.96 10.07 -10.07
CA TYR A 80 -9.81 10.35 -8.91
C TYR A 80 -11.05 11.17 -9.28
N GLN A 81 -10.89 12.20 -10.12
CA GLN A 81 -12.00 13.02 -10.61
C GLN A 81 -12.96 12.21 -11.49
N GLN A 82 -12.41 11.33 -12.34
CA GLN A 82 -13.22 10.39 -13.13
C GLN A 82 -14.05 9.50 -12.22
N LEU A 83 -13.43 8.82 -11.25
CA LEU A 83 -14.14 7.93 -10.32
C LEU A 83 -15.23 8.67 -9.56
N TYR A 84 -14.92 9.87 -9.05
CA TYR A 84 -15.88 10.72 -8.35
C TYR A 84 -17.10 11.05 -9.22
N LYS A 85 -16.86 11.43 -10.48
CA LYS A 85 -17.91 11.77 -11.45
C LYS A 85 -18.77 10.56 -11.79
N GLU A 86 -18.14 9.44 -12.12
CA GLU A 86 -18.85 8.22 -12.55
C GLU A 86 -19.67 7.62 -11.41
N VAL A 87 -19.14 7.52 -10.19
CA VAL A 87 -19.90 7.12 -8.99
C VAL A 87 -21.05 8.09 -8.74
N GLY A 88 -20.83 9.39 -8.94
CA GLY A 88 -21.87 10.42 -8.77
C GLY A 88 -23.07 10.23 -9.69
N LEU A 89 -22.91 9.60 -10.85
CA LEU A 89 -24.04 9.32 -11.77
C LEU A 89 -25.05 8.35 -11.17
N ASP A 90 -24.62 7.40 -10.34
CA ASP A 90 -25.52 6.44 -9.67
C ASP A 90 -26.42 7.13 -8.61
N TYR A 91 -25.96 8.26 -8.09
CA TYR A 91 -26.69 9.05 -7.09
C TYR A 91 -27.38 10.30 -7.67
N LYS A 92 -27.43 10.44 -9.00
CA LYS A 92 -28.03 11.61 -9.68
C LYS A 92 -29.49 11.81 -9.27
N GLY A 93 -29.83 13.04 -8.87
CA GLY A 93 -31.20 13.40 -8.43
C GLY A 93 -31.49 13.07 -6.97
N GLN A 94 -30.58 12.45 -6.23
CA GLN A 94 -30.74 12.19 -4.79
C GLN A 94 -30.27 13.38 -3.95
N LYS A 95 -30.81 13.51 -2.74
CA LYS A 95 -30.31 14.49 -1.76
C LYS A 95 -28.91 14.08 -1.27
N GLU A 96 -28.05 15.04 -0.98
CA GLU A 96 -26.72 14.82 -0.40
C GLU A 96 -25.79 13.93 -1.25
N ILE A 97 -25.78 14.10 -2.58
CA ILE A 97 -24.96 13.32 -3.51
C ILE A 97 -23.52 13.20 -3.03
N ASN A 98 -22.89 14.30 -2.63
CA ASN A 98 -21.49 14.32 -2.18
C ASN A 98 -21.23 13.43 -0.94
N LYS A 99 -22.21 13.30 -0.05
CA LYS A 99 -22.12 12.41 1.10
C LYS A 99 -22.23 10.96 0.66
N LYS A 100 -23.18 10.65 -0.23
CA LYS A 100 -23.37 9.30 -0.76
C LYS A 100 -22.17 8.79 -1.54
N ILE A 101 -21.51 9.66 -2.34
CA ILE A 101 -20.28 9.29 -3.04
C ILE A 101 -19.18 8.94 -2.02
N LYS A 102 -19.03 9.71 -0.94
CA LYS A 102 -18.04 9.44 0.10
C LYS A 102 -18.32 8.18 0.93
N GLU A 103 -19.56 7.72 0.92
CA GLU A 103 -20.02 6.49 1.59
C GLU A 103 -20.13 5.31 0.61
N ASP A 104 -19.76 5.47 -0.65
CA ASP A 104 -19.79 4.42 -1.68
C ASP A 104 -18.58 3.48 -1.54
N GLU A 105 -18.82 2.16 -1.63
CA GLU A 105 -17.78 1.13 -1.46
C GLU A 105 -16.71 1.16 -2.56
N PHE A 106 -17.09 1.48 -3.82
CA PHE A 106 -16.14 1.56 -4.93
C PHE A 106 -15.32 2.85 -4.87
N PHE A 107 -15.93 3.97 -4.42
CA PHE A 107 -15.19 5.21 -4.19
C PHE A 107 -14.17 5.06 -3.07
N ASN A 108 -14.45 4.22 -2.08
CA ASN A 108 -13.58 3.89 -0.97
C ASN A 108 -12.74 2.62 -1.20
N ALA A 109 -12.64 2.14 -2.44
CA ALA A 109 -11.80 0.99 -2.75
C ALA A 109 -10.37 1.20 -2.26
N LEU A 110 -9.79 0.16 -1.67
CA LEU A 110 -8.39 0.19 -1.20
C LEU A 110 -7.45 0.31 -2.39
N GLN A 111 -6.63 1.34 -2.38
CA GLN A 111 -5.54 1.52 -3.33
C GLN A 111 -4.33 0.73 -2.82
N ILE A 112 -3.83 -0.17 -3.66
CA ILE A 112 -2.91 -1.22 -3.23
C ILE A 112 -1.71 -1.36 -4.18
N LYS A 113 -0.59 -1.81 -3.65
CA LYS A 113 0.60 -2.25 -4.39
C LYS A 113 1.00 -3.64 -3.91
N PHE A 114 1.77 -4.37 -4.72
CA PHE A 114 2.39 -5.59 -4.25
C PHE A 114 3.39 -5.30 -3.13
N ALA A 115 3.33 -6.09 -2.05
CA ALA A 115 4.19 -5.94 -0.86
C ALA A 115 5.35 -6.94 -0.85
N TYR A 116 5.89 -7.31 -2.03
CA TYR A 116 7.05 -8.22 -2.13
C TYR A 116 8.36 -7.54 -1.73
N ALA A 117 8.43 -6.22 -1.95
CA ALA A 117 9.52 -5.37 -1.52
C ALA A 117 8.99 -3.97 -1.23
N ILE A 118 9.63 -3.29 -0.30
CA ILE A 118 9.31 -1.92 0.07
C ILE A 118 10.54 -1.03 -0.09
N THR A 119 10.35 0.23 -0.40
CA THR A 119 11.47 1.18 -0.42
C THR A 119 11.95 1.43 1.01
N CYS A 120 13.25 1.73 1.15
CA CYS A 120 13.85 2.06 2.44
C CYS A 120 13.09 3.19 3.18
N HIS A 121 12.57 4.19 2.45
CA HIS A 121 11.77 5.25 3.06
C HIS A 121 10.46 4.72 3.70
N LYS A 122 9.81 3.76 3.06
CA LYS A 122 8.59 3.15 3.60
C LYS A 122 8.86 2.17 4.73
N SER A 123 10.09 1.69 4.89
CA SER A 123 10.49 0.84 6.01
C SER A 123 10.79 1.62 7.29
N GLN A 124 10.78 2.95 7.26
CA GLN A 124 11.03 3.77 8.44
C GLN A 124 9.99 3.50 9.52
N GLY A 125 10.47 3.30 10.75
CA GLY A 125 9.62 2.96 11.91
C GLY A 125 9.35 1.45 12.08
N GLY A 126 9.48 0.63 11.02
CA GLY A 126 9.35 -0.82 11.10
C GLY A 126 10.68 -1.51 11.46
N GLN A 127 10.58 -2.72 12.04
CA GLN A 127 11.70 -3.65 12.27
C GLN A 127 11.23 -5.07 11.98
N TRP A 128 12.13 -5.87 11.39
CA TRP A 128 11.83 -7.26 11.02
C TRP A 128 12.99 -8.16 11.46
N GLU A 129 12.69 -9.40 11.80
CA GLU A 129 13.72 -10.37 12.19
C GLU A 129 14.76 -10.59 11.09
N ASN A 130 14.32 -10.72 9.86
CA ASN A 130 15.16 -10.95 8.69
C ASN A 130 14.92 -9.86 7.65
N VAL A 131 15.97 -9.14 7.26
CA VAL A 131 15.90 -8.07 6.27
C VAL A 131 16.86 -8.35 5.13
N PHE A 132 16.37 -8.25 3.92
CA PHE A 132 17.14 -8.32 2.69
C PHE A 132 17.23 -6.90 2.12
N VAL A 133 18.44 -6.35 2.05
CA VAL A 133 18.69 -5.04 1.48
C VAL A 133 19.34 -5.22 0.10
N ASP A 134 18.60 -4.82 -0.94
CA ASP A 134 19.13 -4.81 -2.30
C ASP A 134 19.68 -3.41 -2.61
N LEU A 135 20.97 -3.33 -2.94
CA LEU A 135 21.63 -2.09 -3.30
C LEU A 135 21.09 -1.50 -4.61
N GLY A 136 20.60 -2.37 -5.51
CA GLY A 136 20.13 -1.98 -6.83
C GLY A 136 21.23 -1.39 -7.70
N TYR A 137 20.86 -0.41 -8.55
CA TYR A 137 21.83 0.32 -9.35
C TYR A 137 22.60 1.31 -8.48
N PHE A 138 23.92 1.18 -8.47
CA PHE A 138 24.81 1.98 -7.65
C PHE A 138 26.11 2.32 -8.39
N THR A 139 26.49 3.58 -8.35
CA THR A 139 27.76 4.12 -8.86
C THR A 139 28.50 4.86 -7.76
N GLU A 140 29.85 5.01 -7.86
CA GLU A 140 30.66 5.62 -6.79
C GLU A 140 30.32 7.09 -6.54
N ASP A 141 29.86 7.80 -7.57
CA ASP A 141 29.41 9.20 -7.46
C ASP A 141 28.11 9.37 -6.64
N MET A 142 27.38 8.27 -6.38
CA MET A 142 26.22 8.24 -5.48
C MET A 142 26.61 8.17 -3.99
N LEU A 143 27.91 8.00 -3.67
CA LEU A 143 28.42 7.97 -2.29
C LEU A 143 28.38 9.37 -1.66
N ASP A 144 27.19 9.79 -1.29
CA ASP A 144 26.97 11.07 -0.61
C ASP A 144 26.37 10.88 0.80
N LYS A 145 26.09 11.98 1.47
CA LYS A 145 25.45 11.96 2.79
C LYS A 145 24.04 11.39 2.76
N SER A 146 23.33 11.52 1.65
CA SER A 146 21.96 10.96 1.49
C SER A 146 22.01 9.46 1.38
N TYR A 147 23.00 8.93 0.64
CA TYR A 147 23.25 7.51 0.55
C TYR A 147 23.58 6.89 1.92
N LEU A 148 24.45 7.52 2.70
CA LEU A 148 24.78 7.04 4.05
C LEU A 148 23.56 7.00 4.97
N ARG A 149 22.69 7.99 4.89
CA ARG A 149 21.43 8.01 5.63
C ARG A 149 20.46 6.88 5.18
N TRP A 150 20.38 6.68 3.87
CA TRP A 150 19.60 5.58 3.30
C TRP A 150 20.14 4.23 3.80
N LEU A 151 21.45 4.01 3.70
CA LEU A 151 22.11 2.79 4.13
C LEU A 151 21.89 2.55 5.63
N TYR A 152 22.11 3.55 6.47
CA TYR A 152 21.85 3.47 7.91
C TYR A 152 20.38 3.06 8.18
N THR A 153 19.45 3.71 7.51
CA THR A 153 18.02 3.38 7.66
C THR A 153 17.75 1.93 7.27
N ALA A 154 18.27 1.49 6.13
CA ALA A 154 18.06 0.12 5.64
C ALA A 154 18.64 -0.95 6.59
N LEU A 155 19.89 -0.76 7.03
CA LEU A 155 20.60 -1.72 7.89
C LEU A 155 19.95 -1.85 9.27
N THR A 156 19.45 -0.74 9.82
CA THR A 156 18.81 -0.71 11.16
C THR A 156 17.40 -1.28 11.18
N ARG A 157 16.87 -1.75 10.06
CA ARG A 157 15.57 -2.43 10.02
C ARG A 157 15.63 -3.88 10.50
N ALA A 158 16.79 -4.53 10.44
CA ALA A 158 16.96 -5.90 10.89
C ALA A 158 17.11 -5.96 12.42
N SER A 159 16.29 -6.80 13.06
CA SER A 159 16.42 -7.09 14.50
C SER A 159 17.24 -8.35 14.78
N GLN A 160 17.37 -9.28 13.82
CA GLN A 160 18.13 -10.52 13.96
C GLN A 160 19.13 -10.74 12.83
N LYS A 161 18.68 -10.81 11.57
CA LYS A 161 19.53 -11.13 10.43
C LYS A 161 19.38 -10.11 9.31
N LEU A 162 20.52 -9.70 8.77
CA LEU A 162 20.62 -8.80 7.65
C LEU A 162 21.31 -9.52 6.48
N TYR A 163 20.69 -9.44 5.31
CA TYR A 163 21.23 -9.98 4.06
C TYR A 163 21.44 -8.84 3.07
N LEU A 164 22.66 -8.70 2.57
CA LEU A 164 23.04 -7.67 1.62
C LEU A 164 23.10 -8.27 0.22
N ILE A 165 22.31 -7.74 -0.72
CA ILE A 165 22.19 -8.22 -2.09
C ILE A 165 22.78 -7.16 -3.02
N ASN A 166 23.57 -7.59 -4.01
CA ASN A 166 24.20 -6.73 -5.01
C ASN A 166 25.19 -5.70 -4.44
N PHE A 167 25.67 -5.87 -3.21
CA PHE A 167 26.73 -5.05 -2.64
C PHE A 167 28.07 -5.48 -3.23
N LYS A 168 28.89 -4.51 -3.71
CA LYS A 168 30.22 -4.77 -4.25
C LYS A 168 31.18 -5.15 -3.12
N GLU A 169 32.22 -5.95 -3.45
CA GLU A 169 33.24 -6.35 -2.48
C GLU A 169 33.91 -5.19 -1.74
N GLY A 170 34.00 -4.03 -2.37
CA GLY A 170 34.58 -2.82 -1.76
C GLY A 170 33.85 -2.33 -0.50
N PHE A 171 32.58 -2.73 -0.28
CA PHE A 171 31.84 -2.43 0.95
C PHE A 171 32.30 -3.30 2.15
N PHE A 172 33.06 -4.37 1.92
CA PHE A 172 33.48 -5.35 2.93
C PHE A 172 34.99 -5.36 3.16
N LYS A 173 35.74 -4.42 2.56
CA LYS A 173 37.19 -4.30 2.76
C LYS A 173 37.47 -3.31 3.88
N ASP A 174 38.39 -3.72 4.78
CA ASP A 174 39.00 -2.89 5.81
C ASP A 174 39.83 -1.76 5.22
#